data_19e20e4e3cc998c83798d04e4258dbb2
#
_entry.id   19e20e4e3cc998c83798d04e4258dbb2
#
_cell.length_a   1.000
_cell.length_b   1.000
_cell.length_c   1.000
_cell.angle_alpha   90.00
_cell.angle_beta   90.00
_cell.angle_gamma   90.00
#
_symmetry.space_group_name_H-M   'P 1'
#
loop_
_entity.id
_entity.type
_entity.pdbx_description
1 polymer ?
#
loop_
_entity_poly.entity_id
_entity_poly.type
_entity_poly.pdbx_seq_one_letter_code
_entity_poly.pdbx_strand_id
1 'polypeptide(L)'
;MSNFVFYDFETSSSNKQWGQIIEIGAILTDDDLNELDRFESRSRLSPGIIPEAMALIVTNTSPKKLKTTNLSHYEMIRQFVEKLKDWGKVTFIGWNNIEFDQIFLRNTLFQNLEYPFNSTTNGNNEGDILNLARAANL
;
A
#
# COMPACT_ATOMS: atom_id res chain seq x y z
N MET A 1 6.29 21.86 -9.38
CA MET A 1 7.08 20.75 -8.84
C MET A 1 6.14 19.65 -8.41
N SER A 2 6.45 18.44 -8.80
CA SER A 2 5.61 17.26 -8.53
C SER A 2 6.33 16.35 -7.56
N ASN A 3 5.70 16.03 -6.42
CA ASN A 3 6.23 15.03 -5.51
C ASN A 3 5.76 13.65 -5.94
N PHE A 4 6.58 12.65 -5.67
CA PHE A 4 6.28 11.25 -5.93
C PHE A 4 6.14 10.48 -4.63
N VAL A 5 5.23 9.52 -4.61
CA VAL A 5 5.12 8.53 -3.54
C VAL A 5 5.40 7.15 -4.14
N PHE A 6 6.54 6.59 -3.79
CA PHE A 6 6.87 5.20 -4.10
C PHE A 6 6.31 4.32 -3.00
N TYR A 7 5.52 3.33 -3.35
CA TYR A 7 4.85 2.49 -2.35
C TYR A 7 4.75 1.03 -2.77
N ASP A 8 4.65 0.19 -1.76
CA ASP A 8 4.46 -1.26 -1.89
C ASP A 8 3.66 -1.78 -0.70
N PHE A 9 2.84 -2.80 -0.93
CA PHE A 9 2.05 -3.49 0.10
C PHE A 9 2.44 -4.95 0.18
N GLU A 10 2.55 -5.44 1.43
CA GLU A 10 2.56 -6.86 1.70
C GLU A 10 1.17 -7.31 2.13
N THR A 11 0.67 -8.38 1.56
CA THR A 11 -0.70 -8.84 1.75
C THR A 11 -0.77 -10.26 2.29
N SER A 12 -1.88 -10.59 2.95
CA SER A 12 -2.14 -11.93 3.47
C SER A 12 -2.46 -12.97 2.40
N SER A 13 -2.86 -12.53 1.21
CA SER A 13 -3.21 -13.38 0.08
C SER A 13 -3.17 -12.59 -1.24
N SER A 14 -3.25 -13.30 -2.35
CA SER A 14 -3.43 -12.70 -3.68
C SER A 14 -4.86 -12.24 -3.96
N ASN A 15 -5.81 -12.62 -3.13
CA ASN A 15 -7.22 -12.26 -3.27
C ASN A 15 -7.45 -10.79 -2.87
N LYS A 16 -7.63 -9.93 -3.86
CA LYS A 16 -7.80 -8.48 -3.68
C LYS A 16 -9.09 -8.08 -2.96
N GLN A 17 -10.09 -8.96 -2.95
CA GLN A 17 -11.38 -8.69 -2.33
C GLN A 17 -11.42 -9.05 -0.84
N TRP A 18 -10.74 -10.12 -0.45
CA TRP A 18 -10.81 -10.68 0.91
C TRP A 18 -9.46 -10.71 1.64
N GLY A 19 -8.36 -10.53 0.92
CA GLY A 19 -7.04 -10.42 1.53
C GLY A 19 -6.90 -9.15 2.35
N GLN A 20 -5.98 -9.18 3.29
CA GLN A 20 -5.64 -8.03 4.14
C GLN A 20 -4.27 -7.48 3.75
N ILE A 21 -4.14 -6.16 3.66
CA ILE A 21 -2.84 -5.51 3.66
C ILE A 21 -2.25 -5.66 5.05
N ILE A 22 -1.10 -6.31 5.17
CA ILE A 22 -0.42 -6.55 6.45
C ILE A 22 0.77 -5.64 6.69
N GLU A 23 1.35 -5.08 5.64
CA GLU A 23 2.44 -4.12 5.73
C GLU A 23 2.31 -3.07 4.62
N ILE A 24 2.63 -1.84 4.95
CA ILE A 24 2.68 -0.70 4.03
C ILE A 24 4.07 -0.08 4.12
N GLY A 25 4.73 0.04 2.98
CA GLY A 25 5.93 0.86 2.80
C GLY A 25 5.64 1.96 1.80
N ALA A 26 5.92 3.21 2.14
CA ALA A 26 5.76 4.34 1.23
C ALA A 26 6.82 5.41 1.51
N ILE A 27 7.37 5.98 0.46
CA ILE A 27 8.40 7.03 0.53
C ILE A 27 7.95 8.21 -0.32
N LEU A 28 7.87 9.39 0.29
CA LEU A 28 7.64 10.64 -0.41
C LEU A 28 8.98 11.23 -0.88
N THR A 29 9.06 11.60 -2.14
CA THR A 29 10.22 12.28 -2.72
C THR A 29 9.82 13.56 -3.45
N ASP A 30 10.80 14.44 -3.65
CA ASP A 30 10.69 15.53 -4.61
C ASP A 30 10.91 15.03 -6.06
N ASP A 31 10.93 15.95 -7.02
CA ASP A 31 11.17 15.67 -8.44
C ASP A 31 12.61 15.28 -8.78
N ASP A 32 13.57 15.55 -7.89
CA ASP A 32 14.95 15.08 -7.95
C ASP A 32 15.18 13.73 -7.24
N LEU A 33 14.10 13.10 -6.76
CA LEU A 33 14.09 11.84 -6.02
C LEU A 33 14.78 11.91 -4.64
N ASN A 34 14.91 13.09 -4.04
CA ASN A 34 15.34 13.20 -2.65
C ASN A 34 14.19 12.79 -1.73
N GLU A 35 14.47 11.94 -0.76
CA GLU A 35 13.48 11.53 0.24
C GLU A 35 13.08 12.73 1.12
N LEU A 36 11.79 13.01 1.19
CA LEU A 36 11.21 14.07 2.02
C LEU A 36 10.55 13.51 3.28
N ASP A 37 9.90 12.34 3.16
CA ASP A 37 9.21 11.68 4.28
C ASP A 37 9.01 10.19 3.95
N ARG A 38 8.67 9.40 4.97
CA ARG A 38 8.33 7.98 4.77
C ARG A 38 7.23 7.53 5.72
N PHE A 39 6.55 6.47 5.30
CA PHE A 39 5.59 5.75 6.11
C PHE A 39 5.91 4.26 6.03
N GLU A 40 6.12 3.64 7.18
CA GLU A 40 6.29 2.20 7.32
C GLU A 40 5.41 1.72 8.46
N SER A 41 4.56 0.74 8.20
CA SER A 41 3.67 0.22 9.21
C SER A 41 3.29 -1.22 8.94
N ARG A 42 3.05 -1.97 10.01
CA ARG A 42 2.59 -3.37 9.95
C ARG A 42 1.45 -3.57 10.92
N SER A 43 0.42 -4.28 10.48
CA SER A 43 -0.72 -4.65 11.32
C SER A 43 -0.70 -6.14 11.68
N ARG A 44 -1.40 -6.48 12.77
CA ARG A 44 -1.79 -7.88 13.02
C ARG A 44 -2.89 -8.30 12.05
N LEU A 45 -3.06 -9.60 11.87
CA LEU A 45 -4.21 -10.14 11.14
C LEU A 45 -5.51 -9.83 11.88
N SER A 46 -6.53 -9.43 11.14
CA SER A 46 -7.88 -9.30 11.66
C SER A 46 -8.46 -10.68 12.00
N PRO A 47 -9.36 -10.78 12.99
CA PRO A 47 -10.03 -12.04 13.30
C PRO A 47 -10.69 -12.65 12.06
N GLY A 48 -10.48 -13.95 11.86
CA GLY A 48 -11.05 -14.68 10.71
C GLY A 48 -10.26 -14.61 9.42
N ILE A 49 -9.22 -13.77 9.32
CA ILE A 49 -8.32 -13.76 8.17
C ILE A 49 -7.27 -14.87 8.31
N ILE A 50 -7.26 -15.76 7.33
CA ILE A 50 -6.26 -16.84 7.23
C ILE A 50 -5.30 -16.48 6.11
N PRO A 51 -3.99 -16.28 6.42
CA PRO A 51 -3.02 -15.93 5.39
C PRO A 51 -2.72 -17.13 4.50
N GLU A 52 -2.54 -16.89 3.22
CA GLU A 52 -2.04 -17.90 2.29
C GLU A 52 -0.56 -18.23 2.60
N ALA A 53 -0.22 -19.50 2.63
CA ALA A 53 1.17 -19.94 2.90
C ALA A 53 2.15 -19.33 1.89
N MET A 54 1.79 -19.26 0.62
CA MET A 54 2.62 -18.64 -0.42
C MET A 54 2.83 -17.15 -0.17
N ALA A 55 1.80 -16.43 0.26
CA ALA A 55 1.92 -15.02 0.61
C ALA A 55 2.93 -14.81 1.75
N LEU A 56 2.88 -15.63 2.79
CA LEU A 56 3.85 -15.57 3.89
C LEU A 56 5.29 -15.85 3.45
N ILE A 57 5.47 -16.78 2.52
CA ILE A 57 6.80 -17.10 1.96
C ILE A 57 7.33 -15.94 1.12
N VAL A 58 6.52 -15.43 0.19
CA VAL A 58 6.92 -14.34 -0.72
C VAL A 58 7.24 -13.05 0.05
N THR A 59 6.43 -12.72 1.05
CA THR A 59 6.63 -11.52 1.88
C THR A 59 7.64 -11.72 3.01
N ASN A 60 8.22 -12.92 3.13
CA ASN A 60 9.11 -13.29 4.24
C ASN A 60 8.54 -12.97 5.63
N THR A 61 7.24 -13.14 5.77
CA THR A 61 6.51 -12.81 7.00
C THR A 61 6.23 -14.07 7.81
N SER A 62 6.69 -14.13 9.06
CA SER A 62 6.38 -15.26 9.93
C SER A 62 5.02 -15.09 10.61
N PRO A 63 4.25 -16.17 10.80
CA PRO A 63 3.00 -16.12 11.56
C PRO A 63 3.17 -15.54 12.98
N LYS A 64 4.34 -15.75 13.60
CA LYS A 64 4.67 -15.19 14.92
C LYS A 64 4.72 -13.66 14.88
N LYS A 65 5.35 -13.08 13.87
CA LYS A 65 5.39 -11.61 13.71
C LYS A 65 3.98 -11.02 13.59
N LEU A 66 3.10 -11.66 12.82
CA LEU A 66 1.71 -11.22 12.67
C LEU A 66 0.93 -11.26 13.99
N LYS A 67 1.20 -12.24 14.84
CA LYS A 67 0.53 -12.35 16.15
C LYS A 67 1.06 -11.36 17.19
N THR A 68 2.34 -10.98 17.10
CA THR A 68 2.99 -10.09 18.08
C THR A 68 2.88 -8.61 17.74
N THR A 69 2.38 -8.28 16.55
CA THR A 69 2.12 -6.89 16.16
C THR A 69 0.89 -6.34 16.89
N ASN A 70 1.06 -5.21 17.61
CA ASN A 70 0.00 -4.64 18.42
C ASN A 70 -1.01 -3.80 17.61
N LEU A 71 -0.57 -3.24 16.48
CA LEU A 71 -1.39 -2.37 15.66
C LEU A 71 -2.49 -3.16 14.93
N SER A 72 -3.74 -2.72 15.02
CA SER A 72 -4.82 -3.31 14.24
C SER A 72 -4.75 -2.87 12.77
N HIS A 73 -5.38 -3.65 11.90
CA HIS A 73 -5.51 -3.28 10.48
C HIS A 73 -6.21 -1.92 10.31
N TYR A 74 -7.29 -1.70 11.05
CA TYR A 74 -8.02 -0.41 11.03
C TYR A 74 -7.11 0.77 11.41
N GLU A 75 -6.36 0.66 12.50
CA GLU A 75 -5.44 1.72 12.94
C GLU A 75 -4.34 2.00 11.92
N MET A 76 -3.75 0.95 11.34
CA MET A 76 -2.74 1.10 10.28
C MET A 76 -3.29 1.86 9.08
N ILE A 77 -4.48 1.50 8.61
CA ILE A 77 -5.13 2.16 7.47
C ILE A 77 -5.48 3.61 7.79
N ARG A 78 -5.98 3.89 9.00
CA ARG A 78 -6.25 5.26 9.46
C ARG A 78 -4.98 6.12 9.44
N GLN A 79 -3.88 5.61 9.97
CA GLN A 79 -2.59 6.31 9.97
C GLN A 79 -2.09 6.57 8.54
N PHE A 80 -2.26 5.60 7.64
CA PHE A 80 -1.88 5.77 6.25
C PHE A 80 -2.72 6.84 5.55
N VAL A 81 -4.04 6.83 5.73
CA VAL A 81 -4.94 7.85 5.17
C VAL A 81 -4.56 9.26 5.65
N GLU A 82 -4.27 9.43 6.94
CA GLU A 82 -3.82 10.73 7.47
C GLU A 82 -2.48 11.15 6.84
N LYS A 83 -1.55 10.21 6.68
CA LYS A 83 -0.27 10.49 6.01
C LYS A 83 -0.47 10.92 4.54
N LEU A 84 -1.37 10.28 3.81
CA LEU A 84 -1.72 10.68 2.43
C LEU A 84 -2.30 12.10 2.36
N LYS A 85 -3.10 12.50 3.35
CA LYS A 85 -3.63 13.87 3.44
C LYS A 85 -2.51 14.88 3.69
N ASP A 86 -1.57 14.56 4.59
CA ASP A 86 -0.43 15.41 4.91
C ASP A 86 0.49 15.62 3.70
N TRP A 87 0.68 14.58 2.88
CA TRP A 87 1.50 14.66 1.67
C TRP A 87 0.84 15.47 0.55
N GLY A 88 -0.48 15.61 0.56
CA GLY A 88 -1.24 16.39 -0.40
C GLY A 88 -1.19 15.82 -1.82
N LYS A 89 -1.03 16.71 -2.80
CA LYS A 89 -1.02 16.32 -4.23
C LYS A 89 0.31 15.68 -4.61
N VAL A 90 0.25 14.41 -5.02
CA VAL A 90 1.41 13.59 -5.38
C VAL A 90 1.11 12.70 -6.59
N THR A 91 2.15 12.13 -7.19
CA THR A 91 2.04 11.02 -8.15
C THR A 91 2.46 9.73 -7.43
N PHE A 92 1.54 8.78 -7.35
CA PHE A 92 1.82 7.45 -6.80
C PHE A 92 2.52 6.58 -7.82
N ILE A 93 3.60 5.93 -7.41
CA ILE A 93 4.42 5.06 -8.26
C ILE A 93 4.65 3.74 -7.56
N GLY A 94 4.36 2.65 -8.27
CA GLY A 94 4.60 1.30 -7.81
C GLY A 94 4.97 0.35 -8.95
N TRP A 95 5.17 -0.91 -8.63
CA TRP A 95 5.42 -1.99 -9.57
C TRP A 95 4.18 -2.86 -9.68
N ASN A 96 3.56 -2.91 -10.87
CA ASN A 96 2.28 -3.61 -11.10
C ASN A 96 1.15 -3.13 -10.16
N ASN A 97 1.25 -1.88 -9.70
CA ASN A 97 0.37 -1.34 -8.66
C ASN A 97 -1.05 -1.07 -9.15
N ILE A 98 -1.23 -0.70 -10.41
CA ILE A 98 -2.56 -0.39 -10.96
C ILE A 98 -3.48 -1.61 -10.91
N GLU A 99 -2.95 -2.80 -11.21
CA GLU A 99 -3.73 -4.04 -11.21
C GLU A 99 -3.72 -4.77 -9.86
N PHE A 100 -2.84 -4.44 -8.95
CA PHE A 100 -2.73 -5.13 -7.67
C PHE A 100 -2.91 -4.19 -6.47
N ASP A 101 -1.91 -3.38 -6.15
CA ASP A 101 -1.90 -2.56 -4.92
C ASP A 101 -3.05 -1.57 -4.86
N GLN A 102 -3.37 -0.90 -5.97
CA GLN A 102 -4.47 0.06 -6.01
C GLN A 102 -5.84 -0.60 -5.80
N ILE A 103 -6.05 -1.78 -6.35
CA ILE A 103 -7.30 -2.51 -6.15
C ILE A 103 -7.40 -2.99 -4.69
N PHE A 104 -6.30 -3.50 -4.13
CA PHE A 104 -6.22 -3.84 -2.71
C PHE A 104 -6.53 -2.65 -1.82
N LEU A 105 -5.90 -1.51 -2.08
CA LEU A 105 -6.11 -0.30 -1.31
C LEU A 105 -7.56 0.19 -1.37
N ARG A 106 -8.16 0.24 -2.56
CA ARG A 106 -9.57 0.66 -2.72
C ARG A 106 -10.51 -0.24 -1.94
N ASN A 107 -10.36 -1.55 -2.04
CA ASN A 107 -11.18 -2.50 -1.28
C ASN A 107 -10.95 -2.36 0.23
N THR A 108 -9.72 -2.19 0.66
CA THR A 108 -9.35 -1.99 2.05
C THR A 108 -9.94 -0.70 2.62
N LEU A 109 -9.85 0.41 1.89
CA LEU A 109 -10.44 1.69 2.29
C LEU A 109 -11.96 1.57 2.45
N PHE A 110 -12.63 0.96 1.47
CA PHE A 110 -14.07 0.72 1.53
C PHE A 110 -14.46 -0.12 2.77
N GLN A 111 -13.75 -1.21 3.03
CA GLN A 111 -13.99 -2.08 4.19
C GLN A 111 -13.78 -1.36 5.53
N ASN A 112 -12.92 -0.35 5.57
CA ASN A 112 -12.64 0.45 6.77
C ASN A 112 -13.44 1.76 6.83
N LEU A 113 -14.49 1.90 6.00
CA LEU A 113 -15.36 3.07 5.92
C LEU A 113 -14.62 4.36 5.55
N GLU A 114 -13.53 4.24 4.83
CA GLU A 114 -12.81 5.34 4.21
C GLU A 114 -13.20 5.50 2.75
N TYR A 115 -12.94 6.68 2.19
CA TYR A 115 -13.23 6.92 0.78
C TYR A 115 -12.30 6.09 -0.13
N PRO A 116 -12.83 5.18 -0.99
CA PRO A 116 -12.02 4.21 -1.73
C PRO A 116 -10.98 4.83 -2.69
N PHE A 117 -11.19 6.08 -3.09
CA PHE A 117 -10.33 6.78 -4.04
C PHE A 117 -9.43 7.84 -3.37
N ASN A 118 -9.14 7.70 -2.09
CA ASN A 118 -8.28 8.64 -1.36
C ASN A 118 -6.91 8.86 -2.01
N SER A 119 -6.33 7.82 -2.60
CA SER A 119 -5.05 7.93 -3.31
C SER A 119 -5.14 8.67 -4.64
N THR A 120 -6.31 8.75 -5.26
CA THR A 120 -6.53 9.36 -6.58
C THR A 120 -7.34 10.66 -6.54
N THR A 121 -7.72 11.14 -5.35
CA THR A 121 -8.40 12.43 -5.16
C THR A 121 -7.41 13.60 -5.16
N ASN A 122 -7.94 14.82 -5.20
CA ASN A 122 -7.16 16.06 -5.13
C ASN A 122 -6.14 16.25 -6.28
N GLY A 123 -6.39 15.61 -7.42
CA GLY A 123 -5.51 15.70 -8.58
C GLY A 123 -4.25 14.85 -8.50
N ASN A 124 -4.26 13.83 -7.65
CA ASN A 124 -3.20 12.82 -7.63
C ASN A 124 -3.20 12.00 -8.93
N ASN A 125 -2.01 11.56 -9.33
CA ASN A 125 -1.81 10.68 -10.47
C ASN A 125 -1.25 9.33 -10.00
N GLU A 126 -1.32 8.34 -10.88
CA GLU A 126 -0.73 7.02 -10.66
C GLU A 126 0.17 6.64 -11.84
N GLY A 127 1.33 6.07 -11.54
CA GLY A 127 2.25 5.50 -12.50
C GLY A 127 2.59 4.07 -12.13
N ASP A 128 2.77 3.23 -13.16
CA ASP A 128 3.15 1.83 -12.99
C ASP A 128 4.46 1.58 -13.73
N ILE A 129 5.51 1.33 -12.97
CA ILE A 129 6.85 1.10 -13.50
C ILE A 129 6.92 -0.17 -14.36
N LEU A 130 6.13 -1.19 -14.06
CA LEU A 130 6.08 -2.41 -14.88
C LEU A 130 5.58 -2.09 -16.30
N ASN A 131 4.55 -1.27 -16.44
CA ASN A 131 4.04 -0.85 -17.75
C ASN A 131 5.06 0.00 -18.49
N LEU A 132 5.76 0.88 -17.80
CA LEU A 132 6.84 1.67 -18.38
C LEU A 132 8.01 0.79 -18.85
N ALA A 133 8.42 -0.18 -18.02
CA ALA A 133 9.48 -1.14 -18.36
C ALA A 133 9.11 -1.98 -19.58
N ARG A 134 7.88 -2.47 -19.66
CA ARG A 134 7.38 -3.21 -20.84
C ARG A 134 7.38 -2.35 -22.10
N ALA A 135 6.94 -1.09 -22.01
CA ALA A 135 6.97 -0.15 -23.13
C ALA A 135 8.39 0.18 -23.60
N ALA A 136 9.37 0.18 -22.69
CA ALA A 136 10.79 0.38 -22.99
C ALA A 136 11.53 -0.90 -23.40
N ASN A 137 10.86 -2.05 -23.48
CA ASN A 137 11.46 -3.38 -23.74
C ASN A 137 12.54 -3.78 -22.72
N LEU A 138 12.32 -3.45 -21.48
CA LEU A 138 13.21 -3.83 -20.35
C LEU A 138 12.77 -5.14 -19.70
#